data_b43d0810953f9201a864830893206a81
#
_entry.id   b43d0810953f9201a864830893206a81
#
_cell.length_a   1.000
_cell.length_b   1.000
_cell.length_c   1.000
_cell.angle_alpha   90.00
_cell.angle_beta   90.00
_cell.angle_gamma   90.00
#
_symmetry.space_group_name_H-M   'P 1'
#
loop_
_entity.id
_entity.type
_entity.pdbx_description
1 polymer ?
#
loop_
_entity_poly.entity_id
_entity_poly.type
_entity_poly.pdbx_seq_one_letter_code
_entity_poly.pdbx_strand_id
1 'polypeptide(L)'
;MSSTKVLVADANSTDGTREIVLGFRDRLNVSVIPGGMPSVGRNLGAAHAESTYVLFLDADIELAHPSVVRRAVELAQRKQLHCVTTNILCRDGNWIDKLFYAGNDFFQYLSRLHHPFATGMFMLFNLKRFRQLRGFHEQVAFAEDYLLSQQVERKRFGIVRGGVFTTNRRFQKMGHLRVGWLFLKTAMNYWNPNYFLRDHKYWQT
;
A
#
# COMPACT_ATOMS: atom_id res chain seq x y z
N MET A 1 23.45 -15.50 -0.71
CA MET A 1 22.25 -14.69 -1.06
C MET A 1 21.85 -13.95 0.20
N SER A 2 21.88 -12.62 0.24
CA SER A 2 21.34 -11.89 1.39
C SER A 2 19.83 -12.12 1.42
N SER A 3 19.32 -12.71 2.50
CA SER A 3 17.89 -12.92 2.67
C SER A 3 17.20 -11.55 2.78
N THR A 4 16.11 -11.35 2.07
CA THR A 4 15.30 -10.13 2.17
C THR A 4 14.80 -9.98 3.60
N LYS A 5 15.09 -8.82 4.22
CA LYS A 5 14.60 -8.51 5.56
C LYS A 5 13.12 -8.19 5.50
N VAL A 6 12.33 -8.84 6.33
CA VAL A 6 10.88 -8.62 6.49
C VAL A 6 10.65 -7.97 7.85
N LEU A 7 10.05 -6.79 7.86
CA LEU A 7 9.71 -6.07 9.09
C LEU A 7 8.18 -6.02 9.22
N VAL A 8 7.67 -6.56 10.31
CA VAL A 8 6.24 -6.51 10.64
C VAL A 8 6.04 -5.43 11.70
N ALA A 9 5.38 -4.34 11.31
CA ALA A 9 5.01 -3.26 12.21
C ALA A 9 3.71 -3.62 12.94
N ASP A 10 3.82 -4.02 14.19
CA ASP A 10 2.71 -4.50 15.00
C ASP A 10 2.16 -3.40 15.92
N ALA A 11 0.88 -3.10 15.80
CA ALA A 11 0.17 -2.08 16.58
C ALA A 11 -0.31 -2.58 17.96
N ASN A 12 0.52 -3.36 18.66
CA ASN A 12 0.21 -4.02 19.93
C ASN A 12 -0.94 -5.03 19.85
N SER A 13 -0.89 -5.90 18.85
CA SER A 13 -1.86 -6.99 18.68
C SER A 13 -1.90 -7.92 19.89
N THR A 14 -3.11 -8.32 20.28
CA THR A 14 -3.37 -9.24 21.40
C THR A 14 -3.93 -10.59 20.96
N ASP A 15 -3.97 -10.84 19.67
CA ASP A 15 -4.61 -11.97 19.00
C ASP A 15 -3.63 -13.09 18.57
N GLY A 16 -2.39 -13.06 19.08
CA GLY A 16 -1.35 -14.02 18.69
C GLY A 16 -0.59 -13.67 17.40
N THR A 17 -0.84 -12.49 16.81
CA THR A 17 -0.15 -12.06 15.58
C THR A 17 1.37 -12.12 15.72
N ARG A 18 1.93 -11.68 16.86
CA ARG A 18 3.39 -11.63 17.07
C ARG A 18 4.00 -13.04 17.10
N GLU A 19 3.35 -13.96 17.78
CA GLU A 19 3.77 -15.37 17.89
C GLU A 19 3.76 -16.03 16.51
N ILE A 20 2.72 -15.79 15.71
CA ILE A 20 2.63 -16.28 14.33
C ILE A 20 3.79 -15.76 13.49
N VAL A 21 4.07 -14.44 13.54
CA VAL A 21 5.16 -13.83 12.79
C VAL A 21 6.51 -14.42 13.20
N LEU A 22 6.76 -14.57 14.50
CA LEU A 22 8.01 -15.10 15.03
C LEU A 22 8.20 -16.58 14.66
N GLY A 23 7.14 -17.33 14.48
CA GLY A 23 7.18 -18.72 13.99
C GLY A 23 7.74 -18.87 12.57
N PHE A 24 7.88 -17.79 11.81
CA PHE A 24 8.50 -17.82 10.47
C PHE A 24 10.01 -17.54 10.47
N ARG A 25 10.66 -17.33 11.64
CA ARG A 25 12.08 -16.95 11.71
C ARG A 25 13.04 -17.99 11.09
N ASP A 26 12.69 -19.26 11.13
CA ASP A 26 13.49 -20.33 10.53
C ASP A 26 13.47 -20.28 8.99
N ARG A 27 12.47 -19.63 8.42
CA ARG A 27 12.21 -19.58 6.96
C ARG A 27 12.47 -18.20 6.37
N LEU A 28 12.31 -17.15 7.16
CA LEU A 28 12.38 -15.75 6.73
C LEU A 28 13.23 -14.95 7.73
N ASN A 29 14.00 -14.00 7.21
CA ASN A 29 14.64 -12.99 8.04
C ASN A 29 13.59 -11.96 8.51
N VAL A 30 12.76 -12.36 9.46
CA VAL A 30 11.62 -11.58 9.95
C VAL A 30 11.86 -11.02 11.34
N SER A 31 11.42 -9.77 11.53
CA SER A 31 11.46 -9.09 12.84
C SER A 31 10.14 -8.32 13.04
N VAL A 32 9.69 -8.28 14.28
CA VAL A 32 8.55 -7.45 14.70
C VAL A 32 9.10 -6.13 15.24
N ILE A 33 8.54 -5.03 14.79
CA ILE A 33 8.85 -3.67 15.26
C ILE A 33 7.58 -3.01 15.80
N PRO A 34 7.68 -1.97 16.64
CA PRO A 34 6.51 -1.19 17.03
C PRO A 34 5.78 -0.63 15.80
N GLY A 35 4.47 -0.73 15.81
CA GLY A 35 3.59 -0.19 14.77
C GLY A 35 2.73 0.95 15.31
N GLY A 36 1.51 1.05 14.79
CA GLY A 36 0.54 2.08 15.11
C GLY A 36 -0.41 2.28 13.94
N MET A 37 -0.79 3.54 13.65
CA MET A 37 -1.46 3.84 12.39
C MET A 37 -0.60 3.39 11.20
N PRO A 38 -1.20 3.01 10.06
CA PRO A 38 -0.45 2.48 8.92
C PRO A 38 0.72 3.35 8.45
N SER A 39 0.55 4.67 8.43
CA SER A 39 1.60 5.64 8.11
C SER A 39 2.81 5.54 9.05
N VAL A 40 2.55 5.46 10.36
CA VAL A 40 3.59 5.35 11.41
C VAL A 40 4.35 4.03 11.27
N GLY A 41 3.63 2.90 11.20
CA GLY A 41 4.24 1.58 11.08
C GLY A 41 5.10 1.45 9.81
N ARG A 42 4.60 1.94 8.66
CA ARG A 42 5.34 1.94 7.40
C ARG A 42 6.59 2.83 7.44
N ASN A 43 6.51 4.03 8.05
CA ASN A 43 7.66 4.92 8.19
C ASN A 43 8.73 4.31 9.10
N LEU A 44 8.34 3.71 10.23
CA LEU A 44 9.26 2.99 11.12
C LEU A 44 9.94 1.83 10.39
N GLY A 45 9.18 1.04 9.63
CA GLY A 45 9.75 -0.03 8.80
C GLY A 45 10.78 0.50 7.80
N ALA A 46 10.47 1.59 7.10
CA ALA A 46 11.38 2.20 6.14
C ALA A 46 12.63 2.83 6.80
N ALA A 47 12.52 3.31 8.04
CA ALA A 47 13.68 3.81 8.80
C ALA A 47 14.71 2.71 9.05
N HIS A 48 14.27 1.47 9.30
CA HIS A 48 15.13 0.29 9.50
C HIS A 48 15.58 -0.38 8.19
N ALA A 49 15.15 0.11 7.04
CA ALA A 49 15.55 -0.45 5.75
C ALA A 49 16.88 0.13 5.26
N GLU A 50 17.75 -0.74 4.72
CA GLU A 50 19.06 -0.40 4.18
C GLU A 50 19.19 -0.74 2.68
N SER A 51 18.17 -1.40 2.13
CA SER A 51 18.13 -1.83 0.74
C SER A 51 17.82 -0.68 -0.22
N THR A 52 18.09 -0.87 -1.51
CA THR A 52 17.76 0.11 -2.55
C THR A 52 16.27 0.38 -2.67
N TYR A 53 15.46 -0.63 -2.42
CA TYR A 53 14.00 -0.57 -2.51
C TYR A 53 13.38 -1.04 -1.19
N VAL A 54 12.27 -0.44 -0.82
CA VAL A 54 11.38 -0.88 0.25
C VAL A 54 10.03 -1.25 -0.35
N LEU A 55 9.49 -2.38 0.05
CA LEU A 55 8.14 -2.82 -0.34
C LEU A 55 7.22 -2.71 0.88
N PHE A 56 6.19 -1.91 0.75
CA PHE A 56 5.09 -1.85 1.71
C PHE A 56 4.00 -2.81 1.26
N LEU A 57 3.60 -3.70 2.16
CA LEU A 57 2.53 -4.67 1.96
C LEU A 57 1.58 -4.60 3.15
N ASP A 58 0.28 -4.60 2.89
CA ASP A 58 -0.70 -4.80 3.95
C ASP A 58 -0.71 -6.28 4.38
N ALA A 59 -0.97 -6.54 5.65
CA ALA A 59 -0.92 -7.90 6.21
C ALA A 59 -2.11 -8.77 5.79
N ASP A 60 -3.17 -8.18 5.27
CA ASP A 60 -4.41 -8.85 4.84
C ASP A 60 -4.53 -9.02 3.32
N ILE A 61 -3.41 -8.98 2.60
CA ILE A 61 -3.34 -9.27 1.17
C ILE A 61 -2.58 -10.56 0.88
N GLU A 62 -2.83 -11.13 -0.28
CA GLU A 62 -2.08 -12.27 -0.81
C GLU A 62 -1.56 -11.95 -2.22
N LEU A 63 -0.31 -12.29 -2.49
CA LEU A 63 0.24 -12.14 -3.84
C LEU A 63 -0.46 -13.09 -4.81
N ALA A 64 -1.06 -12.57 -5.86
CA ALA A 64 -1.73 -13.40 -6.87
C ALA A 64 -0.76 -14.32 -7.61
N HIS A 65 0.53 -13.97 -7.62
CA HIS A 65 1.59 -14.83 -8.14
C HIS A 65 2.92 -14.56 -7.40
N PRO A 66 3.68 -15.59 -7.01
CA PRO A 66 4.93 -15.42 -6.26
C PRO A 66 5.96 -14.51 -6.94
N SER A 67 5.93 -14.39 -8.27
CA SER A 67 6.88 -13.55 -9.03
C SER A 67 6.52 -12.06 -9.05
N VAL A 68 5.39 -11.63 -8.48
CA VAL A 68 4.95 -10.21 -8.55
C VAL A 68 6.01 -9.29 -7.96
N VAL A 69 6.55 -9.61 -6.79
CA VAL A 69 7.58 -8.82 -6.12
C VAL A 69 8.84 -8.72 -7.00
N ARG A 70 9.35 -9.85 -7.49
CA ARG A 70 10.52 -9.87 -8.37
C ARG A 70 10.30 -9.01 -9.61
N ARG A 71 9.16 -9.17 -10.29
CA ARG A 71 8.82 -8.38 -11.49
C ARG A 71 8.69 -6.89 -11.19
N ALA A 72 8.19 -6.52 -10.00
CA ALA A 72 8.12 -5.13 -9.59
C ALA A 72 9.51 -4.52 -9.41
N VAL A 73 10.45 -5.25 -8.77
CA VAL A 73 11.84 -4.83 -8.61
C VAL A 73 12.55 -4.72 -9.96
N GLU A 74 12.43 -5.73 -10.83
CA GLU A 74 13.00 -5.72 -12.18
C GLU A 74 12.48 -4.53 -13.02
N LEU A 75 11.16 -4.25 -12.92
CA LEU A 75 10.55 -3.11 -13.61
C LEU A 75 11.11 -1.79 -13.06
N ALA A 76 11.22 -1.66 -11.73
CA ALA A 76 11.74 -0.48 -11.07
C ALA A 76 13.20 -0.22 -11.48
N GLN A 77 14.04 -1.25 -11.48
CA GLN A 77 15.44 -1.17 -11.88
C GLN A 77 15.60 -0.79 -13.35
N ARG A 78 14.95 -1.54 -14.26
CA ARG A 78 15.07 -1.34 -15.70
C ARG A 78 14.62 0.05 -16.15
N LYS A 79 13.55 0.59 -15.54
CA LYS A 79 12.99 1.90 -15.89
C LYS A 79 13.36 3.00 -14.90
N GLN A 80 14.22 2.71 -13.92
CA GLN A 80 14.63 3.65 -12.88
C GLN A 80 13.43 4.32 -12.20
N LEU A 81 12.43 3.53 -11.83
CA LEU A 81 11.20 4.03 -11.21
C LEU A 81 11.40 4.35 -9.73
N HIS A 82 10.67 5.34 -9.26
CA HIS A 82 10.63 5.73 -7.85
C HIS A 82 9.56 4.95 -7.08
N CYS A 83 8.43 4.67 -7.72
CA CYS A 83 7.34 3.90 -7.14
C CYS A 83 6.79 2.90 -8.17
N VAL A 84 6.51 1.68 -7.72
CA VAL A 84 5.80 0.65 -8.48
C VAL A 84 4.69 0.08 -7.64
N THR A 85 3.51 -0.03 -8.21
CA THR A 85 2.33 -0.68 -7.61
C THR A 85 1.82 -1.81 -8.51
N THR A 86 0.73 -2.46 -8.13
CA THR A 86 0.11 -3.55 -8.88
C THR A 86 -1.40 -3.45 -8.88
N ASN A 87 -2.06 -4.28 -9.67
CA ASN A 87 -3.51 -4.42 -9.70
C ASN A 87 -4.05 -5.02 -8.40
N ILE A 88 -5.31 -4.69 -8.07
CA ILE A 88 -6.02 -5.24 -6.92
C ILE A 88 -7.11 -6.19 -7.41
N LEU A 89 -7.10 -7.40 -6.89
CA LEU A 89 -8.07 -8.43 -7.20
C LEU A 89 -8.89 -8.74 -5.95
N CYS A 90 -10.20 -8.89 -6.09
CA CYS A 90 -11.07 -9.31 -4.99
C CYS A 90 -11.25 -10.81 -5.03
N ARG A 91 -10.84 -11.53 -3.95
CA ARG A 91 -10.95 -12.99 -3.89
C ARG A 91 -12.40 -13.42 -3.67
N ASP A 92 -13.03 -12.92 -2.62
CA ASP A 92 -14.30 -13.40 -2.09
C ASP A 92 -15.49 -12.52 -2.50
N GLY A 93 -15.25 -11.57 -3.38
CA GLY A 93 -16.24 -10.57 -3.79
C GLY A 93 -17.20 -11.06 -4.86
N ASN A 94 -18.39 -10.49 -4.83
CA ASN A 94 -19.37 -10.61 -5.90
C ASN A 94 -18.91 -9.79 -7.14
N TRP A 95 -19.70 -9.77 -8.20
CA TRP A 95 -19.35 -9.05 -9.42
C TRP A 95 -19.24 -7.52 -9.22
N ILE A 96 -20.00 -6.94 -8.26
CA ILE A 96 -19.95 -5.51 -7.93
C ILE A 96 -18.61 -5.19 -7.25
N ASP A 97 -18.19 -6.00 -6.27
CA ASP A 97 -16.89 -5.85 -5.60
C ASP A 97 -15.74 -5.88 -6.62
N LYS A 98 -15.79 -6.85 -7.53
CA LYS A 98 -14.80 -6.99 -8.61
C LYS A 98 -14.80 -5.79 -9.55
N LEU A 99 -15.97 -5.25 -9.88
CA LEU A 99 -16.10 -4.05 -10.71
C LEU A 99 -15.50 -2.81 -10.02
N PHE A 100 -15.70 -2.66 -8.69
CA PHE A 100 -15.08 -1.56 -7.93
C PHE A 100 -13.55 -1.61 -7.97
N TYR A 101 -12.95 -2.79 -7.77
CA TYR A 101 -11.49 -2.94 -7.85
C TYR A 101 -10.97 -2.77 -9.29
N ALA A 102 -11.69 -3.27 -10.29
CA ALA A 102 -11.36 -3.03 -11.69
C ALA A 102 -11.42 -1.53 -12.05
N GLY A 103 -12.42 -0.82 -11.50
CA GLY A 103 -12.52 0.63 -11.61
C GLY A 103 -11.34 1.35 -10.95
N ASN A 104 -10.96 0.94 -9.73
CA ASN A 104 -9.76 1.46 -9.06
C ASN A 104 -8.51 1.26 -9.93
N ASP A 105 -8.31 0.07 -10.47
CA ASP A 105 -7.18 -0.25 -11.34
C ASP A 105 -7.19 0.61 -12.61
N PHE A 106 -8.36 0.78 -13.22
CA PHE A 106 -8.52 1.64 -14.39
C PHE A 106 -8.10 3.09 -14.08
N PHE A 107 -8.60 3.67 -12.97
CA PHE A 107 -8.22 5.01 -12.55
C PHE A 107 -6.75 5.10 -12.15
N GLN A 108 -6.18 4.05 -11.56
CA GLN A 108 -4.75 3.97 -11.25
C GLN A 108 -3.91 4.00 -12.55
N TYR A 109 -4.32 3.29 -13.60
CA TYR A 109 -3.68 3.38 -14.92
C TYR A 109 -3.81 4.78 -15.53
N LEU A 110 -4.99 5.37 -15.46
CA LEU A 110 -5.27 6.70 -15.99
C LEU A 110 -4.50 7.80 -15.25
N SER A 111 -4.31 7.65 -13.94
CA SER A 111 -3.58 8.60 -13.09
C SER A 111 -2.14 8.85 -13.55
N ARG A 112 -1.52 7.89 -14.23
CA ARG A 112 -0.18 8.02 -14.81
C ARG A 112 -0.07 9.16 -15.82
N LEU A 113 -1.18 9.66 -16.34
CA LEU A 113 -1.20 10.79 -17.27
C LEU A 113 -1.04 12.14 -16.55
N HIS A 114 -1.41 12.22 -15.28
CA HIS A 114 -1.38 13.45 -14.48
C HIS A 114 -0.63 13.26 -13.15
N HIS A 115 -1.34 12.80 -12.14
CA HIS A 115 -0.83 12.57 -10.78
C HIS A 115 -1.00 11.10 -10.43
N PRO A 116 0.07 10.30 -10.51
CA PRO A 116 -0.06 8.87 -10.26
C PRO A 116 -0.47 8.61 -8.82
N PHE A 117 -1.33 7.60 -8.64
CA PHE A 117 -1.61 7.12 -7.29
C PHE A 117 -1.42 5.61 -7.17
N ALA A 118 -1.06 5.18 -5.98
CA ALA A 118 -0.96 3.79 -5.58
C ALA A 118 -1.77 3.56 -4.31
N THR A 119 -2.22 2.33 -4.13
CA THR A 119 -2.85 1.90 -2.88
C THR A 119 -1.81 1.28 -1.95
N GLY A 120 -1.98 1.47 -0.65
CA GLY A 120 -1.08 0.96 0.39
C GLY A 120 -0.89 -0.56 0.38
N MET A 121 -1.81 -1.30 -0.26
CA MET A 121 -1.76 -2.76 -0.34
C MET A 121 -0.48 -3.31 -0.96
N PHE A 122 0.09 -2.60 -1.95
CA PHE A 122 1.37 -2.95 -2.57
C PHE A 122 2.04 -1.69 -3.12
N MET A 123 3.09 -1.23 -2.45
CA MET A 123 3.88 -0.08 -2.89
C MET A 123 5.38 -0.37 -2.78
N LEU A 124 6.05 -0.59 -3.91
CA LEU A 124 7.49 -0.68 -3.97
C LEU A 124 8.07 0.71 -4.23
N PHE A 125 8.86 1.21 -3.31
CA PHE A 125 9.52 2.51 -3.42
C PHE A 125 11.04 2.37 -3.53
N ASN A 126 11.69 3.23 -4.33
CA ASN A 126 13.10 3.52 -4.16
C ASN A 126 13.31 4.20 -2.81
N LEU A 127 14.07 3.58 -1.92
CA LEU A 127 14.21 4.01 -0.52
C LEU A 127 14.79 5.43 -0.39
N LYS A 128 15.77 5.77 -1.23
CA LYS A 128 16.33 7.13 -1.24
C LYS A 128 15.26 8.17 -1.59
N ARG A 129 14.43 7.86 -2.61
CA ARG A 129 13.36 8.77 -3.02
C ARG A 129 12.25 8.84 -1.97
N PHE A 130 11.87 7.72 -1.36
CA PHE A 130 10.92 7.69 -0.25
C PHE A 130 11.34 8.63 0.89
N ARG A 131 12.61 8.58 1.29
CA ARG A 131 13.16 9.46 2.32
C ARG A 131 13.18 10.93 1.90
N GLN A 132 13.47 11.23 0.64
CA GLN A 132 13.40 12.61 0.10
C GLN A 132 11.99 13.18 0.11
N LEU A 133 10.97 12.33 -0.09
CA LEU A 133 9.55 12.69 0.00
C LEU A 133 9.04 12.75 1.45
N ARG A 134 9.91 12.50 2.44
CA ARG A 134 9.62 12.47 3.89
C ARG A 134 8.65 11.36 4.31
N GLY A 135 8.49 10.31 3.48
CA GLY A 135 7.64 9.17 3.79
C GLY A 135 6.14 9.46 3.80
N PHE A 136 5.40 8.63 4.51
CA PHE A 136 3.96 8.82 4.70
C PHE A 136 3.67 9.93 5.71
N HIS A 137 2.63 10.70 5.49
CA HIS A 137 2.22 11.76 6.40
C HIS A 137 1.49 11.19 7.63
N GLU A 138 2.14 11.20 8.79
CA GLU A 138 1.66 10.49 10.00
C GLU A 138 0.41 11.08 10.64
N GLN A 139 0.14 12.37 10.42
CA GLN A 139 -1.08 13.01 10.94
C GLN A 139 -2.32 12.74 10.08
N VAL A 140 -2.13 12.11 8.91
CA VAL A 140 -3.22 11.77 8.00
C VAL A 140 -3.77 10.40 8.40
N ALA A 141 -5.04 10.37 8.77
CA ALA A 141 -5.72 9.14 9.18
C ALA A 141 -6.25 8.31 7.99
N PHE A 142 -6.24 8.86 6.78
CA PHE A 142 -6.82 8.21 5.59
C PHE A 142 -6.14 8.70 4.31
N ALA A 143 -5.92 7.77 3.35
CA ALA A 143 -5.31 8.04 2.04
C ALA A 143 -3.87 8.60 2.09
N GLU A 144 -3.10 8.21 3.08
CA GLU A 144 -1.67 8.53 3.22
C GLU A 144 -0.84 7.99 2.04
N ASP A 145 -1.25 6.86 1.49
CA ASP A 145 -0.69 6.22 0.30
C ASP A 145 -0.94 7.01 -0.98
N TYR A 146 -2.16 7.51 -1.13
CA TYR A 146 -2.56 8.40 -2.21
C TYR A 146 -1.72 9.69 -2.20
N LEU A 147 -1.63 10.36 -1.05
CA LEU A 147 -0.86 11.61 -0.90
C LEU A 147 0.63 11.42 -1.19
N LEU A 148 1.22 10.32 -0.73
CA LEU A 148 2.63 10.03 -0.99
C LEU A 148 2.86 9.75 -2.48
N SER A 149 2.04 8.91 -3.08
CA SER A 149 2.23 8.48 -4.47
C SER A 149 2.04 9.61 -5.47
N GLN A 150 1.17 10.59 -5.20
CA GLN A 150 0.98 11.76 -6.03
C GLN A 150 2.22 12.67 -6.15
N GLN A 151 3.14 12.59 -5.21
CA GLN A 151 4.41 13.33 -5.26
C GLN A 151 5.44 12.67 -6.19
N VAL A 152 5.12 11.49 -6.71
CA VAL A 152 6.01 10.78 -7.64
C VAL A 152 5.84 11.32 -9.06
N GLU A 153 6.94 11.61 -9.71
CA GLU A 153 6.92 12.01 -11.11
C GLU A 153 6.29 10.93 -12.01
N ARG A 154 5.41 11.31 -12.94
CA ARG A 154 4.72 10.40 -13.86
C ARG A 154 5.65 9.40 -14.55
N LYS A 155 6.82 9.88 -15.04
CA LYS A 155 7.83 9.05 -15.72
C LYS A 155 8.53 8.06 -14.79
N ARG A 156 8.42 8.25 -13.48
CA ARG A 156 9.05 7.45 -12.43
C ARG A 156 8.05 6.58 -11.66
N PHE A 157 6.82 6.49 -12.14
CA PHE A 157 5.77 5.64 -11.59
C PHE A 157 5.47 4.47 -12.52
N GLY A 158 5.31 3.28 -11.97
CA GLY A 158 5.02 2.07 -12.73
C GLY A 158 3.92 1.21 -12.10
N ILE A 159 3.29 0.41 -12.93
CA ILE A 159 2.32 -0.61 -12.51
C ILE A 159 2.82 -1.94 -13.07
N VAL A 160 3.05 -2.92 -12.18
CA VAL A 160 3.42 -4.28 -12.56
C VAL A 160 2.16 -5.14 -12.69
N ARG A 161 2.11 -5.97 -13.72
CA ARG A 161 1.00 -6.93 -13.87
C ARG A 161 1.16 -8.08 -12.87
N GLY A 162 0.04 -8.61 -12.39
CA GLY A 162 0.04 -9.82 -11.56
C GLY A 162 -0.91 -9.73 -10.37
N GLY A 163 -1.02 -8.59 -9.77
CA GLY A 163 -2.03 -8.31 -8.75
C GLY A 163 -1.72 -8.82 -7.34
N VAL A 164 -2.48 -8.28 -6.42
CA VAL A 164 -2.66 -8.79 -5.05
C VAL A 164 -4.12 -9.09 -4.83
N PHE A 165 -4.41 -10.18 -4.14
CA PHE A 165 -5.75 -10.48 -3.68
C PHE A 165 -6.03 -9.79 -2.34
N THR A 166 -7.18 -9.17 -2.25
CA THR A 166 -7.78 -8.68 -1.01
C THR A 166 -9.18 -9.25 -0.84
N THR A 167 -9.80 -9.01 0.31
CA THR A 167 -11.16 -9.42 0.61
C THR A 167 -12.16 -8.30 0.36
N ASN A 168 -13.44 -8.63 0.35
CA ASN A 168 -14.53 -7.65 0.25
C ASN A 168 -14.98 -7.11 1.63
N ARG A 169 -14.22 -7.40 2.71
CA ARG A 169 -14.56 -7.00 4.09
C ARG A 169 -14.97 -5.54 4.23
N ARG A 170 -14.30 -4.64 3.50
CA ARG A 170 -14.61 -3.20 3.53
C ARG A 170 -15.97 -2.90 2.94
N PHE A 171 -16.33 -3.52 1.82
CA PHE A 171 -17.65 -3.35 1.22
C PHE A 171 -18.76 -3.94 2.09
N GLN A 172 -18.49 -5.08 2.77
CA GLN A 172 -19.43 -5.66 3.73
C GLN A 172 -19.68 -4.73 4.92
N LYS A 173 -18.65 -4.08 5.45
CA LYS A 173 -18.78 -3.18 6.62
C LYS A 173 -19.38 -1.81 6.28
N MET A 174 -18.93 -1.19 5.20
CA MET A 174 -19.28 0.20 4.87
C MET A 174 -20.35 0.33 3.78
N GLY A 175 -20.55 -0.71 2.95
CA GLY A 175 -21.36 -0.66 1.74
C GLY A 175 -20.66 0.03 0.57
N HIS A 176 -21.01 -0.38 -0.65
CA HIS A 176 -20.38 0.10 -1.89
C HIS A 176 -20.54 1.60 -2.11
N LEU A 177 -21.74 2.15 -1.86
CA LEU A 177 -22.03 3.57 -2.07
C LEU A 177 -21.17 4.47 -1.18
N ARG A 178 -21.01 4.09 0.09
CA ARG A 178 -20.19 4.87 1.04
C ARG A 178 -18.70 4.82 0.68
N VAL A 179 -18.20 3.65 0.29
CA VAL A 179 -16.81 3.48 -0.16
C VAL A 179 -16.57 4.28 -1.46
N GLY A 180 -17.45 4.15 -2.45
CA GLY A 180 -17.35 4.88 -3.71
C GLY A 180 -17.41 6.40 -3.50
N TRP A 181 -18.32 6.87 -2.64
CA TRP A 181 -18.42 8.29 -2.30
C TRP A 181 -17.17 8.83 -1.59
N LEU A 182 -16.59 8.03 -0.68
CA LEU A 182 -15.36 8.41 0.01
C LEU A 182 -14.20 8.56 -0.98
N PHE A 183 -14.03 7.63 -1.92
CA PHE A 183 -12.99 7.71 -2.94
C PHE A 183 -13.20 8.89 -3.89
N LEU A 184 -14.45 9.13 -4.31
CA LEU A 184 -14.78 10.29 -5.14
C LEU A 184 -14.46 11.61 -4.42
N LYS A 185 -14.87 11.74 -3.16
CA LYS A 185 -14.55 12.91 -2.34
C LYS A 185 -13.04 13.10 -2.17
N THR A 186 -12.30 12.01 -1.98
CA THR A 186 -10.84 12.05 -1.86
C THR A 186 -10.21 12.58 -3.14
N ALA A 187 -10.64 12.06 -4.30
CA ALA A 187 -10.17 12.53 -5.59
C ALA A 187 -10.53 14.01 -5.86
N MET A 188 -11.72 14.45 -5.43
CA MET A 188 -12.16 15.84 -5.57
C MET A 188 -11.46 16.82 -4.62
N ASN A 189 -10.86 16.34 -3.55
CA ASN A 189 -10.20 17.16 -2.52
C ASN A 189 -8.68 16.98 -2.50
N TYR A 190 -8.07 16.47 -3.57
CA TYR A 190 -6.64 16.16 -3.58
C TYR A 190 -5.73 17.37 -3.28
N TRP A 191 -6.20 18.58 -3.57
CA TRP A 191 -5.49 19.84 -3.29
C TRP A 191 -5.74 20.43 -1.91
N ASN A 192 -6.66 19.84 -1.12
CA ASN A 192 -7.05 20.36 0.18
C ASN A 192 -6.42 19.57 1.34
N PRO A 193 -5.28 20.01 1.91
CA PRO A 193 -4.62 19.29 3.00
C PRO A 193 -5.52 19.08 4.22
N ASN A 194 -6.39 20.05 4.53
CA ASN A 194 -7.30 19.96 5.66
C ASN A 194 -8.35 18.85 5.52
N TYR A 195 -8.65 18.41 4.30
CA TYR A 195 -9.53 17.27 4.08
C TYR A 195 -8.91 15.99 4.65
N PHE A 196 -7.63 15.75 4.40
CA PHE A 196 -6.92 14.54 4.81
C PHE A 196 -6.59 14.49 6.31
N LEU A 197 -6.57 15.64 6.99
CA LEU A 197 -6.35 15.70 8.43
C LEU A 197 -7.62 15.42 9.24
N ARG A 198 -8.79 15.37 8.60
CA ARG A 198 -10.06 15.05 9.27
C ARG A 198 -10.19 13.54 9.49
N ASP A 199 -10.75 13.16 10.64
CA ASP A 199 -11.14 11.76 10.87
C ASP A 199 -12.37 11.41 10.03
N HIS A 200 -12.17 10.59 9.00
CA HIS A 200 -13.21 10.06 8.14
C HIS A 200 -13.86 8.78 8.70
N LYS A 201 -13.52 8.40 9.94
CA LYS A 201 -13.99 7.16 10.62
C LYS A 201 -13.69 5.90 9.78
N TYR A 202 -12.62 5.96 9.01
CA TYR A 202 -12.27 4.89 8.06
C TYR A 202 -11.79 3.62 8.76
N TRP A 203 -11.11 3.78 9.91
CA TRP A 203 -10.55 2.68 10.69
C TRP A 203 -11.46 2.25 11.86
N GLN A 204 -12.54 2.96 12.12
CA GLN A 204 -13.47 2.69 13.22
C GLN A 204 -14.60 1.71 12.83
N THR A 205 -14.54 1.13 11.63
CA THR A 205 -15.58 0.24 11.08
C THR A 205 -15.15 -1.21 11.08
#